data_82aaf574a6f9595b7f7e08101f04f18e
#
_entry.id   82aaf574a6f9595b7f7e08101f04f18e
#
_cell.length_a   1.000
_cell.length_b   1.000
_cell.length_c   1.000
_cell.angle_alpha   90.00
_cell.angle_beta   90.00
_cell.angle_gamma   90.00
#
_symmetry.space_group_name_H-M   'P 1'
#
loop_
_entity.id
_entity.type
_entity.pdbx_description
1 polymer ?
#
loop_
_entity_poly.entity_id
_entity_poly.type
_entity_poly.pdbx_seq_one_letter_code
_entity_poly.pdbx_strand_id
1 'polypeptide(L)'
;MDQSLKLLLIDDDEPVLTNLCYFLRDKKYDVTTASDGLEGLELFENDQQGFDLVITDIVMPQISGMGLISIIKKKFPAIPVIAITGWGEYPGAFATESQADKVLSKPFELSELDNAINELIYSKKQSLQG
;
A
#
# COMPACT_ATOMS: atom_id res chain seq x y z
N MET A 1 -6.47 16.44 -18.46
CA MET A 1 -5.52 16.79 -17.41
C MET A 1 -5.24 15.60 -16.52
N ASP A 2 -3.99 15.21 -16.44
CA ASP A 2 -3.61 14.04 -15.64
C ASP A 2 -3.64 14.40 -14.17
N GLN A 3 -4.45 13.68 -13.43
CA GLN A 3 -4.42 13.78 -11.99
C GLN A 3 -3.45 12.75 -11.44
N SER A 4 -2.65 13.17 -10.48
CA SER A 4 -1.74 12.25 -9.81
C SER A 4 -2.53 11.17 -9.08
N LEU A 5 -2.04 9.93 -9.15
CA LEU A 5 -2.61 8.85 -8.37
C LEU A 5 -2.35 9.12 -6.89
N LYS A 6 -3.36 8.91 -6.08
CA LYS A 6 -3.29 9.19 -4.65
C LYS A 6 -2.98 7.90 -3.89
N LEU A 7 -1.82 7.87 -3.26
CA LEU A 7 -1.32 6.70 -2.54
C LEU A 7 -1.29 6.95 -1.04
N LEU A 8 -1.68 5.94 -0.27
CA LEU A 8 -1.48 5.95 1.18
C LEU A 8 -0.34 4.99 1.50
N LEU A 9 0.71 5.50 2.13
CA LEU A 9 1.91 4.74 2.47
C LEU A 9 2.04 4.64 3.98
N ILE A 10 2.05 3.41 4.50
CA ILE A 10 2.03 3.15 5.94
C ILE A 10 3.22 2.31 6.33
N ASP A 11 4.07 2.82 7.22
CA ASP A 11 5.25 2.13 7.73
C ASP A 11 5.66 2.80 9.04
N ASP A 12 5.97 2.01 10.08
CA ASP A 12 6.40 2.56 11.36
C ASP A 12 7.90 2.89 11.40
N ASP A 13 8.64 2.48 10.38
CA ASP A 13 10.06 2.80 10.25
C ASP A 13 10.19 4.14 9.51
N GLU A 14 10.49 5.22 10.25
CA GLU A 14 10.53 6.56 9.67
C GLU A 14 11.53 6.73 8.53
N PRO A 15 12.78 6.24 8.64
CA PRO A 15 13.70 6.33 7.49
C PRO A 15 13.17 5.63 6.24
N VAL A 16 12.58 4.46 6.37
CA VAL A 16 11.97 3.75 5.25
C VAL A 16 10.82 4.55 4.66
N LEU A 17 9.94 5.06 5.53
CA LEU A 17 8.79 5.86 5.12
C LEU A 17 9.23 7.09 4.33
N THR A 18 10.24 7.79 4.85
CA THR A 18 10.77 8.99 4.20
C THR A 18 11.35 8.67 2.82
N ASN A 19 12.17 7.62 2.74
CA ASN A 19 12.82 7.24 1.48
C ASN A 19 11.80 6.84 0.43
N LEU A 20 10.82 6.03 0.81
CA LEU A 20 9.78 5.60 -0.13
C LEU A 20 8.92 6.78 -0.57
N CYS A 21 8.61 7.68 0.35
CA CYS A 21 7.83 8.87 0.04
C CYS A 21 8.54 9.74 -0.99
N TYR A 22 9.84 9.98 -0.81
CA TYR A 22 10.62 10.75 -1.78
C TYR A 22 10.62 10.11 -3.16
N PHE A 23 10.85 8.81 -3.19
CA PHE A 23 10.89 8.09 -4.46
C PHE A 23 9.55 8.20 -5.19
N LEU A 24 8.45 7.97 -4.46
CA LEU A 24 7.13 7.98 -5.07
C LEU A 24 6.70 9.37 -5.50
N ARG A 25 7.01 10.40 -4.71
CA ARG A 25 6.73 11.78 -5.11
C ARG A 25 7.52 12.19 -6.33
N ASP A 26 8.75 11.71 -6.44
CA ASP A 26 9.56 11.95 -7.63
C ASP A 26 8.92 11.34 -8.88
N LYS A 27 8.19 10.25 -8.73
CA LYS A 27 7.43 9.62 -9.81
C LYS A 27 6.06 10.28 -10.04
N LYS A 28 5.79 11.40 -9.38
CA LYS A 28 4.58 12.22 -9.55
C LYS A 28 3.32 11.62 -8.93
N TYR A 29 3.49 10.70 -8.00
CA TYR A 29 2.35 10.24 -7.19
C TYR A 29 2.05 11.26 -6.08
N ASP A 30 0.79 11.37 -5.71
CA ASP A 30 0.36 12.15 -4.56
C ASP A 30 0.36 11.22 -3.34
N VAL A 31 1.35 11.37 -2.46
CA VAL A 31 1.60 10.43 -1.37
C VAL A 31 1.22 11.03 -0.03
N THR A 32 0.34 10.35 0.68
CA THR A 32 0.02 10.63 2.08
C THR A 32 0.67 9.52 2.91
N THR A 33 1.36 9.90 3.98
CA THR A 33 2.07 8.94 4.82
C THR A 33 1.41 8.77 6.17
N ALA A 34 1.53 7.58 6.73
CA ALA A 34 1.11 7.27 8.11
C ALA A 34 2.21 6.45 8.76
N SER A 35 2.47 6.71 10.04
CA SER A 35 3.55 6.06 10.77
C SER A 35 3.11 4.83 11.55
N ASP A 36 1.83 4.51 11.55
CA ASP A 36 1.32 3.26 12.12
C ASP A 36 -0.03 2.93 11.48
N GLY A 37 -0.51 1.71 11.79
CA GLY A 37 -1.73 1.22 11.16
C GLY A 37 -2.99 1.97 11.58
N LEU A 38 -3.05 2.43 12.83
CA LEU A 38 -4.22 3.17 13.30
C LEU A 38 -4.32 4.52 12.60
N GLU A 39 -3.21 5.24 12.50
CA GLU A 39 -3.17 6.50 11.76
C GLU A 39 -3.55 6.28 10.29
N GLY A 40 -3.02 5.20 9.69
CA GLY A 40 -3.34 4.87 8.30
C GLY A 40 -4.82 4.61 8.11
N LEU A 41 -5.43 3.87 9.02
CA LEU A 41 -6.86 3.57 8.92
C LEU A 41 -7.69 4.84 9.06
N GLU A 42 -7.32 5.71 10.01
CA GLU A 42 -8.03 6.98 10.20
C GLU A 42 -7.95 7.85 8.95
N LEU A 43 -6.76 7.97 8.37
CA LEU A 43 -6.57 8.74 7.15
C LEU A 43 -7.39 8.15 6.00
N PHE A 44 -7.40 6.83 5.89
CA PHE A 44 -8.12 6.15 4.83
C PHE A 44 -9.63 6.38 4.95
N GLU A 45 -10.17 6.25 6.15
CA GLU A 45 -11.60 6.38 6.36
C GLU A 45 -12.08 7.83 6.25
N ASN A 46 -11.23 8.80 6.58
CA ASN A 46 -11.60 10.21 6.60
C ASN A 46 -11.37 10.93 5.28
N ASP A 47 -10.74 10.26 4.31
CA ASP A 47 -10.46 10.89 3.03
C ASP A 47 -11.67 10.82 2.12
N GLN A 48 -12.27 11.96 1.88
CA GLN A 48 -13.50 12.04 1.08
C GLN A 48 -13.27 11.74 -0.39
N GLN A 49 -12.07 12.02 -0.90
CA GLN A 49 -11.76 11.76 -2.30
C GLN A 49 -11.31 10.33 -2.55
N GLY A 50 -10.88 9.65 -1.50
CA GLY A 50 -10.43 8.27 -1.59
C GLY A 50 -8.99 8.14 -2.09
N PHE A 51 -8.39 7.02 -1.76
CA PHE A 51 -7.05 6.67 -2.24
C PHE A 51 -7.16 5.72 -3.43
N ASP A 52 -6.22 5.82 -4.35
CA ASP A 52 -6.17 4.91 -5.49
C ASP A 52 -5.47 3.60 -5.17
N LEU A 53 -4.61 3.60 -4.16
CA LEU A 53 -3.84 2.42 -3.79
C LEU A 53 -3.27 2.61 -2.38
N VAL A 54 -3.12 1.51 -1.64
CA VAL A 54 -2.53 1.51 -0.30
C VAL A 54 -1.31 0.63 -0.29
N ILE A 55 -0.22 1.12 0.32
CA ILE A 55 1.02 0.38 0.54
C ILE A 55 1.23 0.32 2.05
N THR A 56 1.33 -0.87 2.63
CA THR A 56 1.50 -1.00 4.06
C THR A 56 2.50 -2.08 4.44
N ASP A 57 3.34 -1.76 5.43
CA ASP A 57 4.12 -2.78 6.13
C ASP A 57 3.16 -3.67 6.92
N ILE A 58 3.52 -4.94 7.10
CA ILE A 58 2.66 -5.88 7.83
C ILE A 58 3.01 -5.99 9.31
N VAL A 59 4.24 -5.62 9.69
CA VAL A 59 4.66 -5.70 11.10
C VAL A 59 4.70 -4.30 11.68
N MET A 60 3.66 -3.95 12.43
CA MET A 60 3.53 -2.64 13.04
C MET A 60 2.90 -2.76 14.41
N PRO A 61 3.18 -1.80 15.33
CA PRO A 61 2.53 -1.81 16.64
C PRO A 61 1.05 -1.48 16.52
N GLN A 62 0.28 -1.85 17.54
CA GLN A 62 -1.15 -1.57 17.71
C GLN A 62 -2.02 -2.37 16.76
N ILE A 63 -2.10 -1.99 15.50
CA ILE A 63 -2.87 -2.76 14.52
C ILE A 63 -1.90 -3.30 13.47
N SER A 64 -1.93 -4.61 13.25
CA SER A 64 -1.05 -5.24 12.28
C SER A 64 -1.45 -4.87 10.86
N GLY A 65 -0.49 -4.96 9.94
CA GLY A 65 -0.77 -4.73 8.54
C GLY A 65 -1.80 -5.71 7.99
N MET A 66 -1.80 -6.96 8.46
CA MET A 66 -2.81 -7.93 8.03
C MET A 66 -4.21 -7.51 8.45
N GLY A 67 -4.35 -7.03 9.69
CA GLY A 67 -5.63 -6.53 10.17
C GLY A 67 -6.10 -5.32 9.39
N LEU A 68 -5.18 -4.40 9.13
CA LEU A 68 -5.48 -3.21 8.35
C LEU A 68 -5.94 -3.56 6.93
N ILE A 69 -5.22 -4.47 6.26
CA ILE A 69 -5.57 -4.92 4.91
C ILE A 69 -6.96 -5.54 4.91
N SER A 70 -7.24 -6.38 5.91
CA SER A 70 -8.55 -7.03 6.00
C SER A 70 -9.67 -6.01 6.11
N ILE A 71 -9.49 -4.97 6.92
CA ILE A 71 -10.49 -3.92 7.08
C ILE A 71 -10.70 -3.16 5.77
N ILE A 72 -9.60 -2.78 5.12
CA ILE A 72 -9.67 -2.03 3.85
C ILE A 72 -10.36 -2.85 2.77
N LYS A 73 -9.96 -4.10 2.60
CA LYS A 73 -10.52 -4.94 1.53
C LYS A 73 -11.97 -5.29 1.78
N LYS A 74 -12.39 -5.37 3.05
CA LYS A 74 -13.77 -5.63 3.39
C LYS A 74 -14.67 -4.44 3.05
N LYS A 75 -14.22 -3.23 3.37
CA LYS A 75 -14.98 -2.02 3.15
C LYS A 75 -14.86 -1.50 1.72
N PHE A 76 -13.68 -1.65 1.12
CA PHE A 76 -13.38 -1.07 -0.20
C PHE A 76 -12.63 -2.10 -1.04
N PRO A 77 -13.32 -3.17 -1.48
CA PRO A 77 -12.63 -4.27 -2.17
C PRO A 77 -11.98 -3.88 -3.48
N ALA A 78 -12.36 -2.76 -4.08
CA ALA A 78 -11.79 -2.32 -5.35
C ALA A 78 -10.45 -1.58 -5.19
N ILE A 79 -10.08 -1.19 -3.95
CA ILE A 79 -8.82 -0.47 -3.71
C ILE A 79 -7.67 -1.48 -3.68
N PRO A 80 -6.68 -1.38 -4.59
CA PRO A 80 -5.54 -2.29 -4.55
C PRO A 80 -4.65 -2.02 -3.34
N VAL A 81 -4.11 -3.10 -2.76
CA VAL A 81 -3.25 -3.03 -1.60
C VAL A 81 -1.96 -3.79 -1.86
N ILE A 82 -0.83 -3.12 -1.63
CA ILE A 82 0.51 -3.74 -1.65
C ILE A 82 0.96 -3.91 -0.21
N ALA A 83 1.30 -5.15 0.17
CA ALA A 83 1.84 -5.45 1.48
C ALA A 83 3.35 -5.60 1.39
N ILE A 84 4.07 -5.08 2.39
CA ILE A 84 5.52 -5.20 2.47
C ILE A 84 5.88 -6.10 3.64
N THR A 85 6.61 -7.18 3.37
CA THR A 85 7.07 -8.13 4.39
C THR A 85 8.55 -7.91 4.69
N GLY A 86 8.97 -8.18 5.93
CA GLY A 86 10.35 -8.04 6.34
C GLY A 86 11.12 -9.34 6.31
N TRP A 87 12.39 -9.25 6.71
CA TRP A 87 13.28 -10.39 6.83
C TRP A 87 12.73 -11.40 7.86
N GLY A 88 12.81 -12.68 7.52
CA GLY A 88 12.39 -13.74 8.44
C GLY A 88 10.90 -14.02 8.44
N GLU A 89 10.13 -13.26 7.73
CA GLU A 89 8.70 -13.51 7.59
C GLU A 89 8.47 -14.53 6.47
N TYR A 90 7.29 -15.15 6.46
CA TYR A 90 6.95 -16.16 5.46
C TYR A 90 6.05 -15.55 4.39
N PRO A 91 6.63 -14.97 3.33
CA PRO A 91 5.82 -14.27 2.31
C PRO A 91 4.78 -15.18 1.65
N GLY A 92 5.11 -16.45 1.48
CA GLY A 92 4.18 -17.39 0.86
C GLY A 92 2.92 -17.60 1.70
N ALA A 93 3.09 -17.83 3.01
CA ALA A 93 1.96 -18.00 3.92
C ALA A 93 1.15 -16.70 3.99
N PHE A 94 1.83 -15.56 4.10
CA PHE A 94 1.15 -14.27 4.13
C PHE A 94 0.36 -14.03 2.84
N ALA A 95 0.97 -14.29 1.70
CA ALA A 95 0.31 -14.09 0.41
C ALA A 95 -0.93 -14.97 0.26
N THR A 96 -0.89 -16.18 0.85
CA THR A 96 -2.02 -17.11 0.79
C THR A 96 -3.16 -16.67 1.71
N GLU A 97 -2.84 -16.18 2.90
CA GLU A 97 -3.82 -15.84 3.92
C GLU A 97 -4.30 -14.39 3.85
N SER A 98 -3.46 -13.48 3.33
CA SER A 98 -3.82 -12.07 3.27
C SER A 98 -4.68 -11.79 2.05
N GLN A 99 -5.35 -10.65 2.09
CA GLN A 99 -6.13 -10.16 0.97
C GLN A 99 -5.40 -9.11 0.16
N ALA A 100 -4.08 -8.97 0.39
CA ALA A 100 -3.27 -8.03 -0.37
C ALA A 100 -3.24 -8.44 -1.85
N ASP A 101 -3.27 -7.45 -2.70
CA ASP A 101 -3.22 -7.68 -4.15
C ASP A 101 -1.81 -7.99 -4.62
N LYS A 102 -0.82 -7.50 -3.90
CA LYS A 102 0.59 -7.76 -4.19
C LYS A 102 1.36 -7.79 -2.89
N VAL A 103 2.42 -8.62 -2.83
CA VAL A 103 3.29 -8.71 -1.66
C VAL A 103 4.73 -8.52 -2.13
N LEU A 104 5.44 -7.57 -1.50
CA LEU A 104 6.86 -7.35 -1.75
C LEU A 104 7.65 -7.70 -0.50
N SER A 105 8.76 -8.42 -0.68
CA SER A 105 9.63 -8.81 0.43
C SER A 105 10.85 -7.89 0.49
N LYS A 106 11.17 -7.40 1.69
CA LYS A 106 12.40 -6.64 1.90
C LYS A 106 13.61 -7.59 1.88
N PRO A 107 14.73 -7.18 1.29
CA PRO A 107 14.91 -5.96 0.54
C PRO A 107 14.33 -6.05 -0.87
N PHE A 108 13.79 -4.96 -1.37
CA PHE A 108 13.31 -4.90 -2.74
C PHE A 108 13.87 -3.65 -3.43
N GLU A 109 13.94 -3.69 -4.75
CA GLU A 109 14.33 -2.52 -5.53
C GLU A 109 13.16 -1.55 -5.60
N LEU A 110 13.46 -0.24 -5.60
CA LEU A 110 12.41 0.76 -5.73
C LEU A 110 11.64 0.61 -7.03
N SER A 111 12.30 0.14 -8.09
CA SER A 111 11.65 -0.14 -9.36
C SER A 111 10.62 -1.26 -9.25
N GLU A 112 10.84 -2.23 -8.36
CA GLU A 112 9.84 -3.29 -8.13
C GLU A 112 8.56 -2.71 -7.53
N LEU A 113 8.70 -1.76 -6.62
CA LEU A 113 7.53 -1.09 -6.04
C LEU A 113 6.78 -0.30 -7.11
N ASP A 114 7.49 0.47 -7.92
CA ASP A 114 6.85 1.25 -8.99
C ASP A 114 6.16 0.34 -10.00
N ASN A 115 6.79 -0.77 -10.38
CA ASN A 115 6.20 -1.74 -11.29
C ASN A 115 4.93 -2.35 -10.69
N ALA A 116 4.95 -2.69 -9.40
CA ALA A 116 3.78 -3.25 -8.72
C ALA A 116 2.61 -2.26 -8.73
N ILE A 117 2.89 -0.99 -8.47
CA ILE A 117 1.86 0.06 -8.50
C ILE A 117 1.25 0.13 -9.91
N ASN A 118 2.10 0.19 -10.92
CA ASN A 118 1.63 0.31 -12.30
C ASN A 118 0.81 -0.90 -12.73
N GLU A 119 1.23 -2.10 -12.36
CA GLU A 119 0.48 -3.32 -12.67
C GLU A 119 -0.92 -3.30 -12.06
N LEU A 120 -1.02 -2.92 -10.79
CA LEU A 120 -2.30 -2.91 -10.10
C LEU A 120 -3.23 -1.84 -10.63
N ILE A 121 -2.70 -0.65 -10.91
CA ILE A 121 -3.51 0.43 -11.48
C ILE A 121 -3.98 0.08 -12.89
N TYR A 122 -3.11 -0.52 -13.69
CA TYR A 122 -3.49 -0.97 -15.04
C TYR A 122 -4.59 -2.02 -14.98
N SER A 123 -4.45 -3.00 -14.10
CA SER A 123 -5.46 -4.06 -13.95
C SER A 123 -6.80 -3.48 -13.51
N LYS A 124 -6.79 -2.50 -12.59
CA LYS A 124 -8.00 -1.83 -12.14
C LYS A 124 -8.68 -1.10 -13.29
N LYS A 125 -7.90 -0.38 -14.11
CA LYS A 125 -8.46 0.32 -15.27
C LYS A 125 -9.05 -0.63 -16.29
N GLN A 126 -8.40 -1.75 -16.55
CA GLN A 126 -8.90 -2.77 -17.46
C GLN A 126 -10.21 -3.35 -16.94
N SER A 127 -10.31 -3.61 -15.65
CA SER A 127 -11.52 -4.14 -15.04
C SER A 127 -12.69 -3.17 -15.18
N LEU A 128 -12.42 -1.87 -15.04
CA LEU A 128 -13.46 -0.85 -15.17
C LEU A 128 -13.90 -0.67 -16.63
N GLN A 129 -13.03 -0.94 -17.59
CA GLN A 129 -13.34 -0.83 -19.01
C GLN A 129 -14.01 -2.08 -19.57
N GLY A 130 -13.76 -3.20 -18.91
CA GLY A 130 -14.31 -4.47 -19.30
C GLY A 130 -15.70 -4.70 -18.77
#